data_5c72f2c3e478ba885c8be3bc6d082ea2
#
_entry.id   5c72f2c3e478ba885c8be3bc6d082ea2
#
_cell.length_a   1.000
_cell.length_b   1.000
_cell.length_c   1.000
_cell.angle_alpha   90.00
_cell.angle_beta   90.00
_cell.angle_gamma   90.00
#
_symmetry.space_group_name_H-M   'P 1'
#
loop_
_entity.id
_entity.type
_entity.pdbx_description
1 polymer ?
#
loop_
_entity_poly.entity_id
_entity_poly.type
_entity_poly.pdbx_seq_one_letter_code
_entity_poly.pdbx_strand_id
1 'polypeptide(L)'
;LQQNSEVMDFLRPENLLQSGYKDCLLCEVERKGEEKRCLRCYGRMDQRDRLLWEINRERIRRNAAMLSLAWPGAGHFYSGRYLTGIFWASLLPVTAVLVLGIWRGPTPGHAFLLFAIGLVWYLAWQDAGRGPGDSPAPCQTACPADINVPDYIALVREGRPMEALSLVHDKLPFAAFCGRACPHPCEQKCVRIEFDAPIAIMGIKRYAADVGYAAEVQPTASPGDGVRRPKVAVVGAGPAGLAAADTLARLGGLVTVFDEAEEPGGMMRCAVPEFRFPREALLSDLRTILARGVSFRGGQKFGRDISFESLAKEGFEAVLLAVGAGDPVLLPGSGKEEEGFLDALGFLALSRGGDGILLRGAVVVIGGGKVALDAARVAVRLGAQEVTMVILESQDLMPAYPWEIEEAAGEGVRILSGTAVKEFVFRDGHLAAIEAVRVERIEFDAKGRIVPRTVPGSEFEIPAETVIQAVGSRPALDFLPPDAVQRKVDSARNLSRLLFTGKQTTIPAYMTGDCVGGPGTVVEASASGRAAALNIYGDLCVEEVKKARFHDRFRRLGEPQVEDRPEWRIRREPHRIPPEESRRTFTEVQKRYDEDCARRESERCARCNLWL
;
A
#
# COMPACT_ATOMS: atom_id res chain seq x y z
N LEU A 1 -16.79 35.26 -29.46
CA LEU A 1 -15.91 34.36 -30.27
C LEU A 1 -14.44 34.73 -30.15
N GLN A 2 -14.05 36.01 -30.04
CA GLN A 2 -12.67 36.46 -29.81
C GLN A 2 -12.14 36.06 -28.42
N GLN A 3 -12.94 36.19 -27.35
CA GLN A 3 -12.55 35.78 -26.01
C GLN A 3 -12.29 34.26 -25.87
N ASN A 4 -12.94 33.43 -26.67
CA ASN A 4 -12.70 31.98 -26.67
C ASN A 4 -11.38 31.61 -27.37
N SER A 5 -10.90 32.41 -28.36
CA SER A 5 -9.64 32.12 -29.03
C SER A 5 -8.43 32.43 -28.15
N GLU A 6 -8.48 33.52 -27.38
CA GLU A 6 -7.40 33.90 -26.44
C GLU A 6 -7.29 32.89 -25.27
N VAL A 7 -8.41 32.38 -24.76
CA VAL A 7 -8.41 31.34 -23.73
C VAL A 7 -7.88 30.00 -24.27
N MET A 8 -8.20 29.66 -25.52
CA MET A 8 -7.71 28.43 -26.17
C MET A 8 -6.22 28.51 -26.52
N ASP A 9 -5.72 29.68 -26.93
CA ASP A 9 -4.29 29.89 -27.17
C ASP A 9 -3.48 29.91 -25.87
N PHE A 10 -4.05 30.47 -24.80
CA PHE A 10 -3.46 30.46 -23.48
C PHE A 10 -3.38 29.03 -22.89
N LEU A 11 -4.31 28.14 -23.25
CA LEU A 11 -4.37 26.76 -22.80
C LEU A 11 -3.44 25.81 -23.58
N ARG A 12 -2.68 26.29 -24.58
CA ARG A 12 -1.66 25.49 -25.26
C ARG A 12 -0.55 25.09 -24.28
N PRO A 13 -0.09 23.83 -24.33
CA PRO A 13 0.92 23.28 -23.40
C PRO A 13 2.17 24.13 -23.26
N GLU A 14 2.64 24.71 -24.36
CA GLU A 14 3.83 25.56 -24.45
C GLU A 14 3.69 26.90 -23.71
N ASN A 15 2.51 27.51 -23.71
CA ASN A 15 2.27 28.78 -23.06
C ASN A 15 2.08 28.66 -21.54
N LEU A 16 1.54 27.52 -21.08
CA LEU A 16 1.35 27.22 -19.66
C LEU A 16 2.67 26.90 -18.93
N LEU A 17 3.71 26.48 -19.66
CA LEU A 17 5.03 26.16 -19.10
C LEU A 17 5.93 27.39 -18.91
N GLN A 18 5.72 28.47 -19.66
CA GLN A 18 6.59 29.65 -19.67
C GLN A 18 6.09 30.82 -18.81
N SER A 19 4.82 30.84 -18.46
CA SER A 19 4.23 31.97 -17.74
C SER A 19 4.32 31.81 -16.21
N GLY A 20 4.95 32.79 -15.58
CA GLY A 20 5.02 32.91 -14.12
C GLY A 20 3.70 33.43 -13.51
N TYR A 21 2.55 32.89 -13.91
CA TYR A 21 1.25 33.36 -13.44
C TYR A 21 1.02 33.07 -11.96
N LYS A 22 0.46 34.06 -11.26
CA LYS A 22 0.08 33.94 -9.83
C LYS A 22 -1.11 33.01 -9.60
N ASP A 23 -2.00 32.90 -10.60
CA ASP A 23 -3.23 32.10 -10.49
C ASP A 23 -3.25 30.98 -11.52
N CYS A 24 -3.83 29.84 -11.18
CA CYS A 24 -4.09 28.76 -12.11
C CYS A 24 -5.49 28.91 -12.70
N LEU A 25 -5.60 29.39 -13.93
CA LEU A 25 -6.89 29.58 -14.62
C LEU A 25 -7.73 28.31 -14.79
N LEU A 26 -7.11 27.14 -14.71
CA LEU A 26 -7.81 25.85 -14.85
C LEU A 26 -8.43 25.36 -13.54
N CYS A 27 -7.90 25.76 -12.40
CA CYS A 27 -8.39 25.36 -11.09
C CYS A 27 -8.82 26.55 -10.21
N GLU A 28 -8.77 27.78 -10.72
CA GLU A 28 -9.19 29.02 -10.02
C GLU A 28 -8.59 29.15 -8.60
N VAL A 29 -7.41 28.59 -8.37
CA VAL A 29 -6.72 28.63 -7.09
C VAL A 29 -5.63 29.70 -7.14
N GLU A 30 -5.75 30.69 -6.25
CA GLU A 30 -4.72 31.72 -6.05
C GLU A 30 -3.44 31.09 -5.51
N ARG A 31 -2.29 31.36 -6.13
CA ARG A 31 -0.99 30.88 -5.70
C ARG A 31 -0.44 31.80 -4.62
N LYS A 32 -0.21 31.26 -3.44
CA LYS A 32 0.46 31.98 -2.36
C LYS A 32 1.98 31.82 -2.47
N GLY A 33 2.68 32.96 -2.64
CA GLY A 33 4.16 33.01 -2.57
C GLY A 33 4.91 32.69 -3.85
N GLU A 34 6.23 32.49 -3.74
CA GLU A 34 7.19 32.30 -4.85
C GLU A 34 7.08 30.95 -5.60
N GLU A 35 5.98 30.27 -5.47
CA GLU A 35 5.77 28.96 -6.04
C GLU A 35 5.56 29.00 -7.55
N LYS A 36 6.58 28.58 -8.27
CA LYS A 36 6.74 28.84 -9.71
C LYS A 36 5.89 27.97 -10.65
N ARG A 37 5.15 26.93 -10.23
CA ARG A 37 4.47 26.03 -11.19
C ARG A 37 3.19 25.40 -10.64
N CYS A 38 2.10 25.59 -11.37
CA CYS A 38 0.99 24.67 -11.33
C CYS A 38 1.35 23.45 -12.17
N LEU A 39 1.51 22.29 -11.55
CA LEU A 39 1.68 21.02 -12.24
C LEU A 39 0.36 20.67 -12.94
N ARG A 40 0.03 21.36 -14.05
CA ARG A 40 -1.18 21.12 -14.87
C ARG A 40 -2.41 20.71 -14.05
N CYS A 41 -2.73 21.50 -12.98
CA CYS A 41 -3.82 21.23 -12.04
C CYS A 41 -3.64 20.01 -11.10
N TYR A 42 -2.50 19.34 -11.09
CA TYR A 42 -1.87 18.92 -9.86
C TYR A 42 -1.33 20.18 -9.17
N GLY A 43 -2.01 21.29 -9.47
CA GLY A 43 -1.67 22.54 -8.89
C GLY A 43 -1.49 22.30 -7.40
N ARG A 44 -0.52 22.93 -6.79
CA ARG A 44 -0.22 22.90 -5.38
C ARG A 44 -1.44 23.34 -4.55
N MET A 45 -2.51 22.54 -4.61
CA MET A 45 -3.41 22.44 -3.49
C MET A 45 -2.53 22.04 -2.32
N ASP A 46 -2.61 22.75 -1.24
CA ASP A 46 -2.02 22.33 0.02
C ASP A 46 -2.31 20.84 0.18
N GLN A 47 -1.31 20.06 0.54
CA GLN A 47 -1.48 18.60 0.74
C GLN A 47 -2.64 18.30 1.68
N ARG A 48 -2.89 19.18 2.65
CA ARG A 48 -4.03 19.13 3.55
C ARG A 48 -5.36 19.27 2.79
N ASP A 49 -5.50 20.25 1.90
CA ASP A 49 -6.74 20.48 1.14
C ASP A 49 -7.05 19.29 0.22
N ARG A 50 -6.03 18.64 -0.35
CA ARG A 50 -6.22 17.39 -1.11
C ARG A 50 -6.75 16.25 -0.24
N LEU A 51 -6.24 16.09 0.96
CA LEU A 51 -6.71 15.06 1.89
C LEU A 51 -8.14 15.35 2.38
N LEU A 52 -8.47 16.62 2.69
CA LEU A 52 -9.83 17.03 3.04
C LEU A 52 -10.81 16.81 1.90
N TRP A 53 -10.40 17.10 0.67
CA TRP A 53 -11.19 16.82 -0.52
C TRP A 53 -11.41 15.32 -0.70
N GLU A 54 -10.40 14.48 -0.50
CA GLU A 54 -10.51 13.02 -0.62
C GLU A 54 -11.52 12.46 0.39
N ILE A 55 -11.50 12.93 1.63
CA ILE A 55 -12.50 12.56 2.65
C ILE A 55 -13.91 12.97 2.20
N ASN A 56 -14.05 14.20 1.68
CA ASN A 56 -15.34 14.75 1.28
C ASN A 56 -15.87 14.11 -0.01
N ARG A 57 -14.98 13.70 -0.93
CA ARG A 57 -15.32 13.09 -2.22
C ARG A 57 -16.17 11.85 -2.06
N GLU A 58 -15.82 10.96 -1.14
CA GLU A 58 -16.58 9.74 -0.88
C GLU A 58 -18.00 10.04 -0.38
N ARG A 59 -18.14 11.07 0.48
CA ARG A 59 -19.44 11.54 0.94
C ARG A 59 -20.26 12.15 -0.19
N ILE A 60 -19.63 12.97 -1.05
CA ILE A 60 -20.29 13.57 -2.22
C ILE A 60 -20.77 12.47 -3.17
N ARG A 61 -19.95 11.47 -3.46
CA ARG A 61 -20.34 10.33 -4.31
C ARG A 61 -21.54 9.58 -3.75
N ARG A 62 -21.56 9.25 -2.46
CA ARG A 62 -22.69 8.59 -1.81
C ARG A 62 -23.96 9.43 -1.89
N ASN A 63 -23.85 10.72 -1.60
CA ASN A 63 -25.00 11.61 -1.67
C ASN A 63 -25.51 11.78 -3.11
N ALA A 64 -24.62 11.87 -4.10
CA ALA A 64 -24.97 11.95 -5.51
C ALA A 64 -25.70 10.69 -5.97
N ALA A 65 -25.22 9.50 -5.59
CA ALA A 65 -25.88 8.24 -5.88
C ALA A 65 -27.29 8.18 -5.24
N MET A 66 -27.40 8.54 -3.95
CA MET A 66 -28.68 8.55 -3.25
C MET A 66 -29.68 9.54 -3.86
N LEU A 67 -29.25 10.74 -4.25
CA LEU A 67 -30.10 11.71 -4.93
C LEU A 67 -30.58 11.23 -6.29
N SER A 68 -29.75 10.47 -7.04
CA SER A 68 -30.14 9.91 -8.32
C SER A 68 -31.11 8.73 -8.21
N LEU A 69 -31.27 8.10 -7.04
CA LEU A 69 -32.35 7.16 -6.76
C LEU A 69 -33.70 7.85 -6.67
N ALA A 70 -33.74 9.06 -6.11
CA ALA A 70 -34.97 9.83 -6.00
C ALA A 70 -35.34 10.54 -7.33
N TRP A 71 -34.33 11.04 -8.04
CA TRP A 71 -34.50 11.80 -9.29
C TRP A 71 -33.29 11.56 -10.22
N PRO A 72 -33.44 10.89 -11.37
CA PRO A 72 -32.35 10.73 -12.34
C PRO A 72 -31.76 12.06 -12.75
N GLY A 73 -30.46 12.20 -12.59
CA GLY A 73 -29.73 13.46 -12.85
C GLY A 73 -29.50 14.35 -11.62
N ALA A 74 -30.30 14.25 -10.54
CA ALA A 74 -30.12 15.10 -9.35
C ALA A 74 -28.74 14.93 -8.72
N GLY A 75 -28.23 13.71 -8.63
CA GLY A 75 -26.90 13.44 -8.13
C GLY A 75 -25.79 14.02 -9.01
N HIS A 76 -25.99 14.09 -10.31
CA HIS A 76 -25.04 14.71 -11.24
C HIS A 76 -24.98 16.22 -11.04
N PHE A 77 -26.13 16.89 -10.86
CA PHE A 77 -26.17 18.31 -10.49
C PHE A 77 -25.50 18.56 -9.14
N TYR A 78 -25.76 17.71 -8.16
CA TYR A 78 -25.12 17.79 -6.85
C TYR A 78 -23.60 17.64 -6.91
N SER A 79 -23.08 16.78 -7.79
CA SER A 79 -21.65 16.58 -8.01
C SER A 79 -21.02 17.54 -9.03
N GLY A 80 -21.76 18.55 -9.52
CA GLY A 80 -21.25 19.56 -10.47
C GLY A 80 -21.20 19.09 -11.94
N ARG A 81 -21.75 17.91 -12.26
CA ARG A 81 -21.77 17.33 -13.63
C ARG A 81 -23.02 17.79 -14.39
N TYR A 82 -23.10 19.06 -14.70
CA TYR A 82 -24.32 19.68 -15.24
C TYR A 82 -24.81 19.08 -16.57
N LEU A 83 -23.91 18.87 -17.55
CA LEU A 83 -24.29 18.29 -18.85
C LEU A 83 -24.84 16.86 -18.71
N THR A 84 -24.17 16.04 -17.89
CA THR A 84 -24.61 14.67 -17.60
C THR A 84 -25.92 14.70 -16.81
N GLY A 85 -26.08 15.65 -15.87
CA GLY A 85 -27.33 15.86 -15.13
C GLY A 85 -28.49 16.24 -16.03
N ILE A 86 -28.29 17.13 -17.01
CA ILE A 86 -29.30 17.48 -18.03
C ILE A 86 -29.68 16.28 -18.86
N PHE A 87 -28.69 15.48 -19.33
CA PHE A 87 -28.94 14.26 -20.09
C PHE A 87 -29.87 13.31 -19.33
N TRP A 88 -29.52 12.95 -18.09
CA TRP A 88 -30.34 12.03 -17.30
C TRP A 88 -31.72 12.61 -16.94
N ALA A 89 -31.80 13.90 -16.65
CA ALA A 89 -33.07 14.57 -16.35
C ALA A 89 -33.98 14.65 -17.57
N SER A 90 -33.45 14.74 -18.78
CA SER A 90 -34.24 14.79 -20.01
C SER A 90 -35.00 13.49 -20.30
N LEU A 91 -34.63 12.38 -19.66
CA LEU A 91 -35.34 11.10 -19.76
C LEU A 91 -36.61 11.06 -18.89
N LEU A 92 -36.82 12.01 -17.96
CA LEU A 92 -38.01 12.05 -17.10
C LEU A 92 -39.32 12.27 -17.86
N PRO A 93 -39.41 13.22 -18.81
CA PRO A 93 -40.64 13.35 -19.61
C PRO A 93 -40.99 12.05 -20.38
N VAL A 94 -39.98 11.36 -20.89
CA VAL A 94 -40.16 10.09 -21.58
C VAL A 94 -40.72 9.04 -20.61
N THR A 95 -40.13 8.92 -19.41
CA THR A 95 -40.64 7.98 -18.39
C THR A 95 -42.06 8.34 -17.95
N ALA A 96 -42.39 9.62 -17.80
CA ALA A 96 -43.73 10.08 -17.43
C ALA A 96 -44.76 9.72 -18.51
N VAL A 97 -44.47 9.97 -19.79
CA VAL A 97 -45.36 9.60 -20.91
C VAL A 97 -45.61 8.09 -20.96
N LEU A 98 -44.56 7.30 -20.71
CA LEU A 98 -44.62 5.85 -20.70
C LEU A 98 -45.48 5.33 -19.53
N VAL A 99 -45.32 5.90 -18.33
CA VAL A 99 -46.14 5.56 -17.14
C VAL A 99 -47.60 5.92 -17.36
N LEU A 100 -47.90 7.09 -17.95
CA LEU A 100 -49.26 7.50 -18.29
C LEU A 100 -49.89 6.59 -19.36
N GLY A 101 -49.09 6.07 -20.31
CA GLY A 101 -49.51 5.08 -21.29
C GLY A 101 -49.96 3.76 -20.66
N ILE A 102 -49.31 3.30 -19.60
CA ILE A 102 -49.64 2.09 -18.85
C ILE A 102 -51.01 2.20 -18.17
N TRP A 103 -51.38 3.40 -17.73
CA TRP A 103 -52.68 3.67 -17.06
C TRP A 103 -53.88 3.44 -17.97
N ARG A 104 -53.71 3.34 -19.31
CA ARG A 104 -54.75 3.05 -20.29
C ARG A 104 -55.03 1.56 -20.54
N GLY A 105 -54.28 0.67 -19.89
CA GLY A 105 -54.50 -0.78 -19.91
C GLY A 105 -53.16 -1.57 -19.95
N PRO A 106 -53.01 -2.64 -19.14
CA PRO A 106 -51.78 -3.42 -19.10
C PRO A 106 -51.65 -4.29 -20.37
N THR A 107 -50.56 -4.13 -21.09
CA THR A 107 -50.18 -5.03 -22.20
C THR A 107 -48.83 -5.69 -21.87
N PRO A 108 -48.48 -6.84 -22.50
CA PRO A 108 -47.18 -7.47 -22.29
C PRO A 108 -45.95 -6.56 -22.52
N GLY A 109 -46.09 -5.54 -23.38
CA GLY A 109 -45.07 -4.54 -23.61
C GLY A 109 -44.81 -3.64 -22.42
N HIS A 110 -45.76 -3.50 -21.49
CA HIS A 110 -45.58 -2.67 -20.29
C HIS A 110 -44.59 -3.26 -19.29
N ALA A 111 -44.45 -4.59 -19.19
CA ALA A 111 -43.45 -5.24 -18.35
C ALA A 111 -42.01 -4.94 -18.85
N PHE A 112 -41.79 -5.00 -20.15
CA PHE A 112 -40.52 -4.63 -20.78
C PHE A 112 -40.20 -3.14 -20.55
N LEU A 113 -41.22 -2.30 -20.64
CA LEU A 113 -41.08 -0.86 -20.45
C LEU A 113 -40.69 -0.49 -19.01
N LEU A 114 -41.33 -1.13 -18.01
CA LEU A 114 -40.97 -0.97 -16.59
C LEU A 114 -39.56 -1.44 -16.31
N PHE A 115 -39.14 -2.54 -16.92
CA PHE A 115 -37.75 -3.00 -16.84
C PHE A 115 -36.79 -1.99 -17.45
N ALA A 116 -37.09 -1.43 -18.63
CA ALA A 116 -36.24 -0.41 -19.26
C ALA A 116 -36.12 0.87 -18.41
N ILE A 117 -37.22 1.32 -17.80
CA ILE A 117 -37.23 2.45 -16.87
C ILE A 117 -36.34 2.14 -15.65
N GLY A 118 -36.52 0.98 -15.03
CA GLY A 118 -35.69 0.54 -13.90
C GLY A 118 -34.21 0.48 -14.24
N LEU A 119 -33.88 0.00 -15.45
CA LEU A 119 -32.51 -0.04 -15.95
C LEU A 119 -31.94 1.37 -16.15
N VAL A 120 -32.69 2.31 -16.71
CA VAL A 120 -32.26 3.72 -16.87
C VAL A 120 -31.99 4.36 -15.52
N TRP A 121 -32.85 4.13 -14.53
CA TRP A 121 -32.64 4.66 -13.17
C TRP A 121 -31.43 4.02 -12.50
N TYR A 122 -31.23 2.72 -12.66
CA TYR A 122 -30.06 2.01 -12.15
C TYR A 122 -28.75 2.52 -12.78
N LEU A 123 -28.75 2.74 -14.11
CA LEU A 123 -27.59 3.29 -14.80
C LEU A 123 -27.29 4.73 -14.37
N ALA A 124 -28.33 5.57 -14.20
CA ALA A 124 -28.17 6.93 -13.67
C ALA A 124 -27.61 6.95 -12.24
N TRP A 125 -28.08 6.02 -11.41
CA TRP A 125 -27.56 5.84 -10.05
C TRP A 125 -26.09 5.42 -10.04
N GLN A 126 -25.72 4.43 -10.86
CA GLN A 126 -24.32 3.99 -11.00
C GLN A 126 -23.43 5.11 -11.53
N ASP A 127 -23.87 5.85 -12.57
CA ASP A 127 -23.10 6.92 -13.17
C ASP A 127 -22.92 8.12 -12.22
N ALA A 128 -23.93 8.47 -11.43
CA ALA A 128 -23.81 9.52 -10.41
C ALA A 128 -22.82 9.17 -9.30
N GLY A 129 -22.69 7.89 -8.98
CA GLY A 129 -21.68 7.40 -8.03
C GLY A 129 -20.25 7.39 -8.58
N ARG A 130 -20.09 7.52 -9.91
CA ARG A 130 -18.77 7.67 -10.56
C ARG A 130 -18.41 9.14 -10.61
N GLY A 131 -17.22 9.51 -10.11
CA GLY A 131 -16.72 10.87 -10.25
C GLY A 131 -16.32 11.18 -11.71
N PRO A 132 -16.35 12.45 -12.14
CA PRO A 132 -15.89 12.82 -13.47
C PRO A 132 -14.39 12.54 -13.63
N GLY A 133 -14.00 11.91 -14.73
CA GLY A 133 -12.63 11.61 -15.06
C GLY A 133 -11.99 10.46 -14.29
N ASP A 134 -12.79 9.58 -13.68
CA ASP A 134 -12.34 8.50 -12.82
C ASP A 134 -12.22 7.15 -13.57
N SER A 135 -11.51 7.12 -14.66
CA SER A 135 -10.95 5.86 -15.16
C SER A 135 -9.46 5.83 -14.80
N PRO A 136 -9.09 5.38 -13.60
CA PRO A 136 -7.68 5.26 -13.24
C PRO A 136 -7.04 4.21 -14.14
N ALA A 137 -5.74 4.40 -14.46
CA ALA A 137 -5.00 3.38 -15.18
C ALA A 137 -5.03 2.05 -14.45
N PRO A 138 -5.02 0.89 -15.14
CA PRO A 138 -5.00 -0.42 -14.49
C PRO A 138 -3.87 -0.59 -13.48
N CYS A 139 -2.69 -0.02 -13.74
CA CYS A 139 -1.57 -0.01 -12.80
C CYS A 139 -1.83 0.82 -11.54
N GLN A 140 -2.61 1.90 -11.63
CA GLN A 140 -3.05 2.67 -10.47
C GLN A 140 -4.08 1.90 -9.66
N THR A 141 -5.09 1.32 -10.31
CA THR A 141 -6.13 0.51 -9.65
C THR A 141 -5.56 -0.71 -8.94
N ALA A 142 -4.51 -1.32 -9.51
CA ALA A 142 -3.83 -2.46 -8.91
C ALA A 142 -2.95 -2.07 -7.72
N CYS A 143 -2.58 -0.80 -7.57
CA CYS A 143 -1.77 -0.34 -6.46
C CYS A 143 -2.63 -0.22 -5.18
N PRO A 144 -2.33 -0.95 -4.07
CA PRO A 144 -3.09 -0.83 -2.83
C PRO A 144 -3.13 0.61 -2.29
N ALA A 145 -2.06 1.40 -2.51
CA ALA A 145 -1.99 2.79 -2.12
C ALA A 145 -2.61 3.76 -3.13
N ASP A 146 -3.19 3.27 -4.24
CA ASP A 146 -3.83 4.10 -5.28
C ASP A 146 -2.92 5.24 -5.79
N ILE A 147 -1.62 4.95 -5.98
CA ILE A 147 -0.65 5.94 -6.48
C ILE A 147 -0.94 6.22 -7.95
N ASN A 148 -0.92 7.50 -8.32
CA ASN A 148 -1.04 7.88 -9.73
C ASN A 148 0.25 7.53 -10.50
N VAL A 149 0.34 6.26 -10.90
CA VAL A 149 1.52 5.67 -11.55
C VAL A 149 1.86 6.36 -12.88
N PRO A 150 0.92 6.58 -13.83
CA PRO A 150 1.25 7.19 -15.11
C PRO A 150 1.83 8.59 -14.98
N ASP A 151 1.38 9.38 -14.01
CA ASP A 151 1.80 10.76 -13.89
C ASP A 151 3.20 10.88 -13.26
N TYR A 152 3.55 10.08 -12.24
CA TYR A 152 4.92 10.14 -11.74
C TYR A 152 5.94 9.58 -12.77
N ILE A 153 5.56 8.58 -13.58
CA ILE A 153 6.39 8.09 -14.68
C ILE A 153 6.62 9.21 -15.73
N ALA A 154 5.56 9.97 -16.06
CA ALA A 154 5.70 11.09 -16.97
C ALA A 154 6.65 12.18 -16.42
N LEU A 155 6.60 12.45 -15.11
CA LEU A 155 7.52 13.38 -14.46
C LEU A 155 8.97 12.91 -14.54
N VAL A 156 9.23 11.61 -14.35
CA VAL A 156 10.59 11.04 -14.53
C VAL A 156 11.04 11.16 -15.97
N ARG A 157 10.19 10.86 -16.95
CA ARG A 157 10.47 11.06 -18.38
C ARG A 157 10.85 12.50 -18.71
N GLU A 158 10.20 13.48 -18.04
CA GLU A 158 10.46 14.92 -18.22
C GLU A 158 11.69 15.40 -17.43
N GLY A 159 12.48 14.51 -16.80
CA GLY A 159 13.64 14.88 -15.99
C GLY A 159 13.27 15.57 -14.67
N ARG A 160 12.11 15.27 -14.08
CA ARG A 160 11.54 15.89 -12.88
C ARG A 160 11.35 14.87 -11.73
N PRO A 161 12.40 14.15 -11.30
CA PRO A 161 12.27 13.07 -10.33
C PRO A 161 11.81 13.54 -8.94
N MET A 162 12.14 14.77 -8.52
CA MET A 162 11.70 15.33 -7.24
C MET A 162 10.18 15.52 -7.19
N GLU A 163 9.59 15.97 -8.30
CA GLU A 163 8.15 16.15 -8.39
C GLU A 163 7.44 14.79 -8.51
N ALA A 164 8.09 13.82 -9.17
CA ALA A 164 7.63 12.43 -9.19
C ALA A 164 7.59 11.84 -7.76
N LEU A 165 8.64 12.06 -6.95
CA LEU A 165 8.68 11.65 -5.55
C LEU A 165 7.57 12.32 -4.73
N SER A 166 7.37 13.63 -4.90
CA SER A 166 6.29 14.36 -4.22
C SER A 166 4.91 13.77 -4.55
N LEU A 167 4.68 13.37 -5.80
CA LEU A 167 3.44 12.72 -6.22
C LEU A 167 3.26 11.33 -5.58
N VAL A 168 4.33 10.56 -5.46
CA VAL A 168 4.30 9.26 -4.76
C VAL A 168 3.97 9.48 -3.29
N HIS A 169 4.60 10.46 -2.65
CA HIS A 169 4.37 10.80 -1.25
C HIS A 169 2.95 11.25 -0.94
N ASP A 170 2.17 11.73 -1.90
CA ASP A 170 0.76 12.06 -1.68
C ASP A 170 -0.06 10.88 -1.13
N LYS A 171 0.34 9.67 -1.49
CA LYS A 171 -0.36 8.45 -1.12
C LYS A 171 0.49 7.45 -0.31
N LEU A 172 1.81 7.50 -0.44
CA LEU A 172 2.73 6.51 0.12
C LEU A 172 4.00 7.18 0.65
N PRO A 173 4.22 7.24 1.97
CA PRO A 173 5.42 7.86 2.54
C PRO A 173 6.70 7.01 2.40
N PHE A 174 6.58 5.73 2.04
CA PHE A 174 7.70 4.78 1.91
C PHE A 174 8.11 4.58 0.46
N ALA A 175 8.51 5.65 -0.21
CA ALA A 175 8.90 5.61 -1.62
C ALA A 175 10.19 4.83 -1.84
N ALA A 176 11.19 4.97 -0.94
CA ALA A 176 12.45 4.24 -1.02
C ALA A 176 12.25 2.74 -0.77
N PHE A 177 11.44 2.38 0.23
CA PHE A 177 11.09 0.98 0.50
C PHE A 177 10.36 0.35 -0.67
N CYS A 178 9.25 0.96 -1.09
CA CYS A 178 8.43 0.41 -2.17
C CYS A 178 9.06 0.53 -3.56
N GLY A 179 10.16 1.24 -3.68
CA GLY A 179 11.04 1.22 -4.87
C GLY A 179 11.98 0.01 -4.90
N ARG A 180 12.10 -0.76 -3.79
CA ARG A 180 13.04 -1.87 -3.64
C ARG A 180 12.39 -3.22 -3.32
N ALA A 181 11.41 -3.21 -2.41
CA ALA A 181 10.82 -4.43 -1.84
C ALA A 181 9.30 -4.53 -2.02
N CYS A 182 8.71 -3.75 -2.94
CA CYS A 182 7.28 -3.86 -3.26
C CYS A 182 7.01 -5.09 -4.14
N PRO A 183 5.88 -5.80 -3.93
CA PRO A 183 5.45 -6.88 -4.83
C PRO A 183 5.02 -6.39 -6.22
N HIS A 184 5.01 -5.10 -6.48
CA HIS A 184 4.68 -4.38 -7.71
C HIS A 184 3.45 -4.92 -8.49
N PRO A 185 2.27 -5.08 -7.87
CA PRO A 185 1.07 -5.55 -8.56
C PRO A 185 0.65 -4.62 -9.72
N CYS A 186 1.09 -3.37 -9.69
CA CYS A 186 0.92 -2.41 -10.78
C CYS A 186 1.60 -2.85 -12.08
N GLU A 187 2.74 -3.54 -12.02
CA GLU A 187 3.43 -4.09 -13.20
C GLU A 187 2.64 -5.24 -13.80
N GLN A 188 2.06 -6.11 -12.95
CA GLN A 188 1.23 -7.25 -13.38
C GLN A 188 -0.07 -6.84 -14.09
N LYS A 189 -0.52 -5.59 -13.90
CA LYS A 189 -1.71 -5.02 -14.56
C LYS A 189 -1.36 -3.92 -15.56
N CYS A 190 -0.11 -3.85 -15.95
CA CYS A 190 0.32 -2.90 -16.99
C CYS A 190 -0.23 -3.33 -18.37
N VAL A 191 -0.88 -2.41 -19.07
CA VAL A 191 -1.44 -2.68 -20.42
C VAL A 191 -0.35 -3.15 -21.41
N ARG A 192 0.90 -2.76 -21.19
CA ARG A 192 2.02 -3.19 -22.05
C ARG A 192 2.26 -4.70 -22.09
N ILE A 193 1.80 -5.46 -21.09
CA ILE A 193 1.88 -6.93 -21.10
C ILE A 193 1.24 -7.53 -22.36
N GLU A 194 0.21 -6.88 -22.90
CA GLU A 194 -0.48 -7.35 -24.11
C GLU A 194 0.33 -7.14 -25.39
N PHE A 195 1.37 -6.34 -25.34
CA PHE A 195 2.20 -5.98 -26.50
C PHE A 195 3.63 -6.50 -26.42
N ASP A 196 4.26 -6.38 -25.24
CA ASP A 196 5.65 -6.77 -25.03
C ASP A 196 5.93 -7.14 -23.57
N ALA A 197 6.41 -6.23 -22.75
CA ALA A 197 6.70 -6.43 -21.35
C ALA A 197 6.19 -5.23 -20.53
N PRO A 198 5.73 -5.45 -19.27
CA PRO A 198 5.25 -4.37 -18.43
C PRO A 198 6.34 -3.32 -18.21
N ILE A 199 5.93 -2.10 -17.89
CA ILE A 199 6.85 -1.06 -17.43
C ILE A 199 7.50 -1.47 -16.12
N ALA A 200 8.80 -1.25 -15.94
CA ALA A 200 9.52 -1.45 -14.68
C ALA A 200 9.19 -0.33 -13.67
N ILE A 201 7.93 -0.30 -13.23
CA ILE A 201 7.33 0.76 -12.41
C ILE A 201 8.06 0.90 -11.07
N MET A 202 8.46 -0.23 -10.46
CA MET A 202 9.19 -0.25 -9.20
C MET A 202 10.57 0.41 -9.37
N GLY A 203 11.30 0.08 -10.43
CA GLY A 203 12.62 0.66 -10.73
C GLY A 203 12.56 2.17 -10.97
N ILE A 204 11.56 2.66 -11.70
CA ILE A 204 11.33 4.10 -11.93
C ILE A 204 11.01 4.81 -10.62
N LYS A 205 10.17 4.22 -9.77
CA LYS A 205 9.84 4.76 -8.43
C LYS A 205 11.08 4.84 -7.55
N ARG A 206 11.91 3.79 -7.55
CA ARG A 206 13.19 3.78 -6.84
C ARG A 206 14.10 4.92 -7.31
N TYR A 207 14.25 5.10 -8.61
CA TYR A 207 15.03 6.20 -9.17
C TYR A 207 14.54 7.56 -8.66
N ALA A 208 13.22 7.80 -8.72
CA ALA A 208 12.62 9.05 -8.24
C ALA A 208 12.86 9.26 -6.73
N ALA A 209 12.77 8.20 -5.92
CA ALA A 209 13.03 8.26 -4.49
C ALA A 209 14.51 8.58 -4.20
N ASP A 210 15.44 7.83 -4.77
CA ASP A 210 16.87 7.98 -4.48
C ASP A 210 17.41 9.34 -4.92
N VAL A 211 16.96 9.86 -6.07
CA VAL A 211 17.35 11.20 -6.55
C VAL A 211 16.67 12.30 -5.75
N GLY A 212 15.37 12.13 -5.44
CA GLY A 212 14.61 13.12 -4.69
C GLY A 212 15.10 13.29 -3.27
N TYR A 213 15.43 12.21 -2.57
CA TYR A 213 16.00 12.30 -1.22
C TYR A 213 17.41 12.89 -1.20
N ALA A 214 18.23 12.61 -2.20
CA ALA A 214 19.57 13.22 -2.30
C ALA A 214 19.52 14.73 -2.47
N ALA A 215 18.42 15.27 -2.99
CA ALA A 215 18.22 16.71 -3.17
C ALA A 215 17.55 17.42 -1.97
N GLU A 216 17.48 16.78 -0.81
CA GLU A 216 16.89 17.31 0.44
C GLU A 216 15.51 17.97 0.22
N VAL A 217 14.52 17.19 -0.20
CA VAL A 217 13.14 17.67 -0.35
C VAL A 217 12.60 18.09 1.02
N GLN A 218 12.51 19.39 1.25
CA GLN A 218 11.93 19.95 2.46
C GLN A 218 10.45 19.55 2.58
N PRO A 219 9.99 19.13 3.76
CA PRO A 219 8.57 18.89 4.00
C PRO A 219 7.78 20.18 3.80
N THR A 220 6.62 20.07 3.19
CA THR A 220 5.70 21.21 3.02
C THR A 220 5.25 21.76 4.37
N ALA A 221 5.06 23.09 4.43
CA ALA A 221 4.76 23.87 5.62
C ALA A 221 3.60 23.30 6.46
N SER A 222 3.68 23.56 7.77
CA SER A 222 2.60 23.34 8.74
C SER A 222 1.30 24.06 8.30
N PRO A 223 0.12 23.52 8.63
CA PRO A 223 -1.14 24.18 8.35
C PRO A 223 -1.19 25.56 9.02
N GLY A 224 -1.78 26.54 8.33
CA GLY A 224 -1.90 27.92 8.79
C GLY A 224 -2.66 28.06 10.12
N ASP A 225 -2.58 29.26 10.72
CA ASP A 225 -3.27 29.60 11.96
C ASP A 225 -4.79 29.45 11.85
N GLY A 226 -5.43 29.03 12.94
CA GLY A 226 -6.89 28.87 13.03
C GLY A 226 -7.43 27.49 12.57
N VAL A 227 -6.56 26.56 12.21
CA VAL A 227 -6.94 25.18 11.88
C VAL A 227 -7.01 24.34 13.15
N ARG A 228 -8.11 23.58 13.33
CA ARG A 228 -8.21 22.58 14.40
C ARG A 228 -7.11 21.54 14.25
N ARG A 229 -6.40 21.25 15.32
CA ARG A 229 -5.27 20.33 15.38
C ARG A 229 -5.56 19.18 16.36
N PRO A 230 -6.29 18.13 15.93
CA PRO A 230 -6.62 17.04 16.83
C PRO A 230 -5.33 16.32 17.29
N LYS A 231 -5.28 15.98 18.58
CA LYS A 231 -4.16 15.24 19.17
C LYS A 231 -4.43 13.74 19.10
N VAL A 232 -3.65 13.00 18.31
CA VAL A 232 -3.86 11.58 18.04
C VAL A 232 -2.65 10.77 18.47
N ALA A 233 -2.90 9.69 19.25
CA ALA A 233 -1.90 8.69 19.58
C ALA A 233 -1.94 7.56 18.54
N VAL A 234 -0.77 7.19 18.01
CA VAL A 234 -0.58 6.04 17.14
C VAL A 234 0.30 5.03 17.87
N VAL A 235 -0.17 3.83 18.07
CA VAL A 235 0.56 2.74 18.72
C VAL A 235 1.04 1.75 17.67
N GLY A 236 2.35 1.65 17.53
CA GLY A 236 3.06 0.89 16.51
C GLY A 236 3.69 1.81 15.46
N ALA A 237 5.04 1.82 15.40
CA ALA A 237 5.85 2.56 14.45
C ALA A 237 6.22 1.72 13.20
N GLY A 238 5.37 0.77 12.83
CA GLY A 238 5.44 0.03 11.58
C GLY A 238 4.85 0.80 10.40
N PRO A 239 4.79 0.19 9.19
CA PRO A 239 4.31 0.85 7.98
C PRO A 239 2.91 1.47 8.10
N ALA A 240 1.97 0.77 8.73
CA ALA A 240 0.60 1.25 8.90
C ALA A 240 0.54 2.47 9.83
N GLY A 241 1.18 2.39 11.00
CA GLY A 241 1.19 3.48 11.98
C GLY A 241 1.90 4.73 11.47
N LEU A 242 3.07 4.56 10.85
CA LEU A 242 3.83 5.68 10.29
C LEU A 242 3.12 6.34 9.10
N ALA A 243 2.46 5.56 8.22
CA ALA A 243 1.65 6.12 7.14
C ALA A 243 0.42 6.87 7.65
N ALA A 244 -0.18 6.39 8.74
CA ALA A 244 -1.26 7.10 9.41
C ALA A 244 -0.75 8.41 10.04
N ALA A 245 0.39 8.36 10.73
CA ALA A 245 1.01 9.53 11.35
C ALA A 245 1.36 10.61 10.32
N ASP A 246 2.00 10.22 9.20
CA ASP A 246 2.28 11.11 8.07
C ASP A 246 1.00 11.79 7.55
N THR A 247 -0.06 11.01 7.34
CA THR A 247 -1.34 11.53 6.81
C THR A 247 -2.02 12.47 7.80
N LEU A 248 -2.09 12.12 9.08
CA LEU A 248 -2.66 12.96 10.13
C LEU A 248 -1.87 14.27 10.29
N ALA A 249 -0.54 14.21 10.26
CA ALA A 249 0.32 15.40 10.35
C ALA A 249 0.08 16.35 9.16
N ARG A 250 -0.07 15.83 7.95
CA ARG A 250 -0.43 16.63 6.75
C ARG A 250 -1.81 17.28 6.87
N LEU A 251 -2.74 16.65 7.56
CA LEU A 251 -4.07 17.21 7.87
C LEU A 251 -3.99 18.27 8.97
N GLY A 252 -2.85 18.44 9.63
CA GLY A 252 -2.62 19.39 10.69
C GLY A 252 -2.80 18.83 12.10
N GLY A 253 -2.95 17.51 12.24
CA GLY A 253 -3.02 16.83 13.54
C GLY A 253 -1.70 16.90 14.32
N LEU A 254 -1.82 16.89 15.64
CA LEU A 254 -0.69 16.69 16.57
C LEU A 254 -0.56 15.19 16.81
N VAL A 255 0.46 14.57 16.24
CA VAL A 255 0.60 13.12 16.24
C VAL A 255 1.79 12.68 17.08
N THR A 256 1.55 11.75 17.99
CA THR A 256 2.62 11.02 18.70
C THR A 256 2.51 9.53 18.37
N VAL A 257 3.61 8.98 17.87
CA VAL A 257 3.75 7.55 17.61
C VAL A 257 4.48 6.90 18.78
N PHE A 258 3.92 5.83 19.32
CA PHE A 258 4.48 5.02 20.39
C PHE A 258 4.87 3.65 19.84
N ASP A 259 5.98 3.10 20.28
CA ASP A 259 6.40 1.75 19.92
C ASP A 259 7.17 1.10 21.08
N GLU A 260 7.09 -0.23 21.21
CA GLU A 260 7.90 -0.97 22.17
C GLU A 260 9.39 -0.99 21.79
N ALA A 261 9.69 -0.86 20.49
CA ALA A 261 11.07 -0.71 20.01
C ALA A 261 11.59 0.72 20.22
N GLU A 262 12.89 0.85 20.46
CA GLU A 262 13.56 2.14 20.64
C GLU A 262 13.63 2.99 19.37
N GLU A 263 13.58 2.35 18.18
CA GLU A 263 13.65 3.02 16.88
C GLU A 263 12.43 2.69 16.02
N PRO A 264 11.92 3.65 15.22
CA PRO A 264 10.78 3.42 14.34
C PRO A 264 11.16 2.58 13.11
N GLY A 265 10.16 2.01 12.43
CA GLY A 265 10.30 1.26 11.18
C GLY A 265 9.62 -0.11 11.18
N GLY A 266 9.33 -0.68 12.37
CA GLY A 266 8.68 -1.99 12.49
C GLY A 266 9.39 -3.07 11.65
N MET A 267 8.64 -3.91 10.96
CA MET A 267 9.17 -5.01 10.14
C MET A 267 10.09 -4.57 9.00
N MET A 268 9.95 -3.34 8.47
CA MET A 268 10.90 -2.80 7.49
C MET A 268 12.31 -2.68 8.08
N ARG A 269 12.40 -2.38 9.37
CA ARG A 269 13.67 -2.28 10.10
C ARG A 269 14.15 -3.63 10.60
N CYS A 270 13.25 -4.49 11.10
CA CYS A 270 13.63 -5.72 11.79
C CYS A 270 13.76 -6.92 10.87
N ALA A 271 12.84 -7.10 9.89
CA ALA A 271 12.70 -8.35 9.17
C ALA A 271 13.14 -8.30 7.70
N VAL A 272 13.33 -7.10 7.11
CA VAL A 272 13.80 -7.01 5.72
C VAL A 272 15.33 -6.89 5.70
N PRO A 273 16.05 -7.82 5.05
CA PRO A 273 17.51 -7.83 5.01
C PRO A 273 18.11 -6.61 4.31
N GLU A 274 19.31 -6.18 4.72
CA GLU A 274 19.98 -4.99 4.16
C GLU A 274 20.33 -5.13 2.68
N PHE A 275 20.61 -6.32 2.20
CA PHE A 275 20.88 -6.55 0.78
C PHE A 275 19.64 -6.31 -0.12
N ARG A 276 18.42 -6.28 0.44
CA ARG A 276 17.18 -5.89 -0.23
C ARG A 276 16.81 -4.44 0.04
N PHE A 277 17.02 -3.98 1.27
CA PHE A 277 16.61 -2.65 1.70
C PHE A 277 17.62 -2.06 2.71
N PRO A 278 18.56 -1.24 2.22
CA PRO A 278 19.56 -0.61 3.05
C PRO A 278 18.98 0.28 4.14
N ARG A 279 19.63 0.32 5.31
CA ARG A 279 19.23 1.16 6.45
C ARG A 279 19.09 2.64 6.06
N GLU A 280 20.01 3.16 5.25
CA GLU A 280 19.98 4.57 4.80
C GLU A 280 18.73 4.92 4.00
N ALA A 281 18.23 3.99 3.20
CA ALA A 281 16.98 4.17 2.45
C ALA A 281 15.77 4.23 3.40
N LEU A 282 15.74 3.41 4.45
CA LEU A 282 14.72 3.49 5.50
C LEU A 282 14.79 4.83 6.24
N LEU A 283 15.99 5.27 6.63
CA LEU A 283 16.17 6.55 7.32
C LEU A 283 15.68 7.72 6.47
N SER A 284 15.82 7.67 5.15
CA SER A 284 15.31 8.70 4.24
C SER A 284 13.78 8.79 4.25
N ASP A 285 13.08 7.63 4.19
CA ASP A 285 11.62 7.58 4.34
C ASP A 285 11.19 8.12 5.72
N LEU A 286 11.85 7.68 6.81
CA LEU A 286 11.52 8.09 8.18
C LEU A 286 11.76 9.58 8.45
N ARG A 287 12.88 10.13 7.99
CA ARG A 287 13.20 11.58 8.13
C ARG A 287 12.09 12.43 7.53
N THR A 288 11.56 12.04 6.37
CA THR A 288 10.46 12.77 5.71
C THR A 288 9.19 12.77 6.55
N ILE A 289 8.86 11.65 7.20
CA ILE A 289 7.67 11.53 8.08
C ILE A 289 7.86 12.39 9.35
N LEU A 290 8.99 12.23 10.03
CA LEU A 290 9.28 12.94 11.28
C LEU A 290 9.39 14.45 11.08
N ALA A 291 9.96 14.89 9.96
CA ALA A 291 10.09 16.31 9.63
C ALA A 291 8.73 17.03 9.44
N ARG A 292 7.61 16.28 9.35
CA ARG A 292 6.25 16.85 9.36
C ARG A 292 5.72 17.18 10.76
N GLY A 293 6.56 17.05 11.79
CA GLY A 293 6.18 17.32 13.18
C GLY A 293 5.53 16.12 13.88
N VAL A 294 5.73 14.91 13.36
CA VAL A 294 5.37 13.67 14.04
C VAL A 294 6.35 13.43 15.18
N SER A 295 5.84 13.32 16.41
CA SER A 295 6.64 12.95 17.59
C SER A 295 6.73 11.42 17.69
N PHE A 296 7.92 10.91 18.05
CA PHE A 296 8.13 9.48 18.29
C PHE A 296 8.56 9.24 19.74
N ARG A 297 7.96 8.24 20.40
CA ARG A 297 8.31 7.77 21.75
C ARG A 297 8.54 6.25 21.69
N GLY A 298 9.82 5.84 21.60
CA GLY A 298 10.25 4.45 21.66
C GLY A 298 10.27 3.89 23.08
N GLY A 299 10.44 2.57 23.22
CA GLY A 299 10.47 1.85 24.49
C GLY A 299 9.13 1.85 25.25
N GLN A 300 8.01 2.13 24.58
CA GLN A 300 6.68 2.28 25.18
C GLN A 300 5.70 1.18 24.72
N LYS A 301 5.59 0.12 25.50
CA LYS A 301 4.69 -0.99 25.20
C LYS A 301 3.26 -0.70 25.64
N PHE A 302 2.32 -0.78 24.71
CA PHE A 302 0.90 -0.63 25.03
C PHE A 302 0.40 -1.81 25.89
N GLY A 303 -0.38 -1.50 26.91
CA GLY A 303 -0.85 -2.46 27.90
C GLY A 303 0.10 -2.66 29.09
N ARG A 304 1.36 -2.21 28.99
CA ARG A 304 2.35 -2.21 30.08
C ARG A 304 2.73 -0.79 30.52
N ASP A 305 3.23 0.02 29.61
CA ASP A 305 3.78 1.36 29.90
C ASP A 305 2.75 2.46 29.59
N ILE A 306 1.92 2.24 28.58
CA ILE A 306 0.83 3.13 28.17
C ILE A 306 -0.49 2.36 28.05
N SER A 307 -1.60 3.07 28.25
CA SER A 307 -2.97 2.53 28.19
C SER A 307 -3.93 3.55 27.58
N PHE A 308 -5.16 3.14 27.25
CA PHE A 308 -6.20 4.07 26.81
C PHE A 308 -6.44 5.19 27.84
N GLU A 309 -6.42 4.85 29.14
CA GLU A 309 -6.65 5.80 30.21
C GLU A 309 -5.49 6.82 30.34
N SER A 310 -4.23 6.36 30.29
CA SER A 310 -3.08 7.26 30.35
C SER A 310 -3.05 8.22 29.16
N LEU A 311 -3.33 7.72 27.96
CA LEU A 311 -3.39 8.54 26.74
C LEU A 311 -4.54 9.58 26.80
N ALA A 312 -5.71 9.19 27.34
CA ALA A 312 -6.81 10.13 27.54
C ALA A 312 -6.42 11.24 28.54
N LYS A 313 -5.73 10.91 29.65
CA LYS A 313 -5.21 11.88 30.63
C LYS A 313 -4.16 12.82 30.03
N GLU A 314 -3.36 12.34 29.07
CA GLU A 314 -2.42 13.17 28.31
C GLU A 314 -3.11 14.08 27.26
N GLY A 315 -4.43 13.99 27.13
CA GLY A 315 -5.25 14.81 26.23
C GLY A 315 -5.27 14.36 24.78
N PHE A 316 -4.97 13.08 24.50
CA PHE A 316 -5.22 12.52 23.18
C PHE A 316 -6.72 12.38 22.93
N GLU A 317 -7.15 12.72 21.71
CA GLU A 317 -8.56 12.70 21.30
C GLU A 317 -8.96 11.41 20.58
N ALA A 318 -7.99 10.65 20.09
CA ALA A 318 -8.17 9.32 19.51
C ALA A 318 -6.90 8.47 19.65
N VAL A 319 -7.07 7.14 19.62
CA VAL A 319 -5.98 6.17 19.59
C VAL A 319 -6.11 5.29 18.35
N LEU A 320 -5.00 5.13 17.61
CA LEU A 320 -4.89 4.16 16.53
C LEU A 320 -3.91 3.06 16.93
N LEU A 321 -4.37 1.82 16.98
CA LEU A 321 -3.53 0.64 17.18
C LEU A 321 -3.10 0.08 15.81
N ALA A 322 -1.80 0.08 15.56
CA ALA A 322 -1.14 -0.42 14.35
C ALA A 322 0.04 -1.33 14.73
N VAL A 323 -0.19 -2.21 15.72
CA VAL A 323 0.83 -3.03 16.37
C VAL A 323 1.36 -4.18 15.52
N GLY A 324 0.80 -4.39 14.33
CA GLY A 324 1.26 -5.43 13.39
C GLY A 324 0.91 -6.86 13.83
N ALA A 325 1.65 -7.83 13.29
CA ALA A 325 1.52 -9.25 13.57
C ALA A 325 2.94 -9.86 13.71
N GLY A 326 3.57 -9.61 14.85
CA GLY A 326 4.96 -9.99 15.12
C GLY A 326 5.13 -11.28 15.95
N ASP A 327 4.04 -11.87 16.45
CA ASP A 327 4.10 -13.07 17.30
C ASP A 327 4.26 -14.32 16.40
N PRO A 328 5.43 -15.04 16.44
CA PRO A 328 5.68 -16.13 15.51
C PRO A 328 4.79 -17.34 15.81
N VAL A 329 4.39 -18.03 14.75
CA VAL A 329 3.78 -19.38 14.86
C VAL A 329 4.90 -20.41 14.80
N LEU A 330 4.90 -21.35 15.74
CA LEU A 330 5.88 -22.42 15.81
C LEU A 330 5.19 -23.78 15.58
N LEU A 331 5.92 -24.71 14.97
CA LEU A 331 5.44 -26.08 14.77
C LEU A 331 5.45 -26.87 16.09
N PRO A 332 4.49 -27.79 16.29
CA PRO A 332 4.52 -28.70 17.41
C PRO A 332 5.80 -29.54 17.44
N GLY A 333 6.34 -29.77 18.63
CA GLY A 333 7.57 -30.56 18.81
C GLY A 333 8.87 -29.82 18.51
N SER A 334 8.81 -28.55 18.14
CA SER A 334 10.01 -27.70 18.05
C SER A 334 10.62 -27.47 19.43
N GLY A 335 11.95 -27.48 19.48
CA GLY A 335 12.73 -27.18 20.67
C GLY A 335 12.93 -25.69 20.89
N LYS A 336 13.87 -25.35 21.79
CA LYS A 336 14.26 -23.97 22.09
C LYS A 336 15.42 -23.50 21.20
N GLU A 337 15.73 -22.21 21.28
CA GLU A 337 16.83 -21.60 20.52
C GLU A 337 18.19 -22.29 20.80
N GLU A 338 18.46 -22.64 22.06
CA GLU A 338 19.68 -23.33 22.49
C GLU A 338 19.81 -24.74 21.86
N GLU A 339 18.70 -25.29 21.38
CA GLU A 339 18.62 -26.59 20.73
C GLU A 339 18.67 -26.50 19.19
N GLY A 340 18.94 -25.30 18.63
CA GLY A 340 19.04 -25.06 17.19
C GLY A 340 17.72 -24.63 16.52
N PHE A 341 16.70 -24.20 17.27
CA PHE A 341 15.43 -23.71 16.72
C PHE A 341 15.33 -22.21 16.79
N LEU A 342 15.05 -21.57 15.66
CA LEU A 342 14.87 -20.13 15.52
C LEU A 342 13.52 -19.83 14.88
N ASP A 343 12.84 -18.78 15.32
CA ASP A 343 11.79 -18.17 14.52
C ASP A 343 12.41 -17.23 13.47
N ALA A 344 11.78 -17.15 12.30
CA ALA A 344 12.36 -16.40 11.19
C ALA A 344 12.42 -14.88 11.42
N LEU A 345 11.44 -14.30 12.14
CA LEU A 345 11.43 -12.86 12.40
C LEU A 345 12.54 -12.47 13.40
N GLY A 346 12.69 -13.25 14.48
CA GLY A 346 13.78 -13.09 15.45
C GLY A 346 15.14 -13.30 14.80
N PHE A 347 15.30 -14.34 13.99
CA PHE A 347 16.53 -14.60 13.23
C PHE A 347 16.91 -13.42 12.31
N LEU A 348 15.95 -12.92 11.53
CA LEU A 348 16.19 -11.78 10.64
C LEU A 348 16.54 -10.50 11.40
N ALA A 349 15.88 -10.27 12.54
CA ALA A 349 16.16 -9.11 13.38
C ALA A 349 17.59 -9.14 13.95
N LEU A 350 18.04 -10.30 14.43
CA LEU A 350 19.39 -10.50 15.00
C LEU A 350 20.49 -10.45 13.93
N SER A 351 20.19 -10.92 12.71
CA SER A 351 21.15 -11.04 11.61
C SER A 351 21.25 -9.82 10.72
N ARG A 352 20.48 -8.77 10.99
CA ARG A 352 20.49 -7.56 10.18
C ARG A 352 21.88 -6.91 10.24
N GLY A 353 22.47 -6.63 9.09
CA GLY A 353 23.80 -6.06 8.97
C GLY A 353 24.95 -7.07 8.98
N GLY A 354 24.66 -8.36 9.19
CA GLY A 354 25.66 -9.43 9.12
C GLY A 354 26.47 -9.64 10.40
N ASP A 355 26.17 -8.92 11.47
CA ASP A 355 26.90 -9.00 12.73
C ASP A 355 26.32 -10.05 13.69
N GLY A 356 27.17 -10.88 14.29
CA GLY A 356 26.89 -11.58 15.54
C GLY A 356 26.43 -13.04 15.43
N ILE A 357 25.91 -13.53 14.30
CA ILE A 357 25.53 -14.95 14.14
C ILE A 357 26.33 -15.59 13.01
N LEU A 358 27.15 -16.57 13.35
CA LEU A 358 27.78 -17.43 12.35
C LEU A 358 27.06 -18.78 12.32
N LEU A 359 26.33 -19.04 11.23
CA LEU A 359 25.71 -20.34 11.00
C LEU A 359 26.74 -21.30 10.37
N ARG A 360 26.87 -22.47 10.94
CA ARG A 360 27.69 -23.55 10.40
C ARG A 360 26.80 -24.77 10.18
N GLY A 361 27.25 -25.65 9.25
CA GLY A 361 26.51 -26.86 8.96
C GLY A 361 25.24 -26.66 8.14
N ALA A 362 24.34 -27.63 8.28
CA ALA A 362 23.10 -27.68 7.51
C ALA A 362 21.97 -26.85 8.20
N VAL A 363 21.35 -25.99 7.44
CA VAL A 363 20.21 -25.15 7.89
C VAL A 363 18.96 -25.54 7.12
N VAL A 364 17.87 -25.80 7.84
CA VAL A 364 16.57 -26.02 7.23
C VAL A 364 15.65 -24.86 7.55
N VAL A 365 15.06 -24.25 6.51
CA VAL A 365 14.05 -23.21 6.62
C VAL A 365 12.69 -23.80 6.29
N ILE A 366 11.74 -23.73 7.23
CA ILE A 366 10.40 -24.28 7.06
C ILE A 366 9.44 -23.16 6.69
N GLY A 367 8.86 -23.24 5.48
CA GLY A 367 7.91 -22.30 4.93
C GLY A 367 8.24 -21.87 3.50
N GLY A 368 7.23 -21.41 2.75
CA GLY A 368 7.33 -21.02 1.33
C GLY A 368 7.04 -19.53 1.06
N GLY A 369 6.92 -18.71 2.10
CA GLY A 369 6.66 -17.28 1.97
C GLY A 369 7.92 -16.42 1.83
N LYS A 370 7.72 -15.11 1.64
CA LYS A 370 8.82 -14.12 1.47
C LYS A 370 9.78 -14.10 2.66
N VAL A 371 9.25 -14.19 3.89
CA VAL A 371 10.06 -14.23 5.12
C VAL A 371 10.96 -15.46 5.14
N ALA A 372 10.45 -16.61 4.67
CA ALA A 372 11.25 -17.82 4.55
C ALA A 372 12.40 -17.67 3.54
N LEU A 373 12.11 -17.07 2.37
CA LEU A 373 13.15 -16.80 1.37
C LEU A 373 14.20 -15.81 1.89
N ASP A 374 13.78 -14.75 2.57
CA ASP A 374 14.70 -13.80 3.19
C ASP A 374 15.59 -14.49 4.24
N ALA A 375 15.00 -15.33 5.10
CA ALA A 375 15.73 -16.09 6.11
C ALA A 375 16.72 -17.08 5.47
N ALA A 376 16.31 -17.79 4.42
CA ALA A 376 17.19 -18.72 3.71
C ALA A 376 18.39 -18.00 3.06
N ARG A 377 18.14 -16.88 2.40
CA ARG A 377 19.19 -16.06 1.76
C ARG A 377 20.14 -15.43 2.78
N VAL A 378 19.63 -15.03 3.95
CA VAL A 378 20.45 -14.57 5.08
C VAL A 378 21.29 -15.71 5.63
N ALA A 379 20.74 -16.91 5.80
CA ALA A 379 21.47 -18.08 6.28
C ALA A 379 22.66 -18.43 5.37
N VAL A 380 22.49 -18.36 4.05
CA VAL A 380 23.59 -18.51 3.08
C VAL A 380 24.72 -17.49 3.35
N ARG A 381 24.37 -16.22 3.54
CA ARG A 381 25.35 -15.13 3.80
C ARG A 381 26.07 -15.26 5.14
N LEU A 382 25.42 -15.86 6.12
CA LEU A 382 25.97 -16.12 7.45
C LEU A 382 26.83 -17.39 7.52
N GLY A 383 27.08 -18.05 6.38
CA GLY A 383 28.05 -19.14 6.26
C GLY A 383 27.48 -20.54 6.47
N ALA A 384 26.17 -20.73 6.41
CA ALA A 384 25.59 -22.07 6.35
C ALA A 384 26.19 -22.87 5.19
N GLN A 385 26.55 -24.12 5.44
CA GLN A 385 27.17 -25.00 4.41
C GLN A 385 26.12 -25.44 3.38
N GLU A 386 24.92 -25.74 3.85
CA GLU A 386 23.78 -26.12 3.04
C GLU A 386 22.53 -25.42 3.61
N VAL A 387 21.72 -24.83 2.74
CA VAL A 387 20.43 -24.23 3.13
C VAL A 387 19.33 -24.89 2.32
N THR A 388 18.42 -25.58 3.02
CA THR A 388 17.28 -26.29 2.40
C THR A 388 15.98 -25.66 2.89
N MET A 389 15.12 -25.22 1.98
CA MET A 389 13.75 -24.82 2.29
C MET A 389 12.81 -26.01 2.16
N VAL A 390 11.96 -26.23 3.16
CA VAL A 390 10.92 -27.27 3.19
C VAL A 390 9.54 -26.60 3.14
N ILE A 391 8.77 -26.92 2.11
CA ILE A 391 7.59 -26.16 1.72
C ILE A 391 6.42 -27.11 1.47
N LEU A 392 5.29 -26.88 2.14
CA LEU A 392 4.08 -27.71 1.99
C LEU A 392 3.48 -27.65 0.59
N GLU A 393 3.45 -26.45 0.02
CA GLU A 393 2.86 -26.18 -1.29
C GLU A 393 3.75 -26.75 -2.40
N SER A 394 3.11 -27.08 -3.54
CA SER A 394 3.86 -27.30 -4.78
C SER A 394 4.54 -26.01 -5.25
N GLN A 395 5.55 -26.12 -6.08
CA GLN A 395 6.33 -24.97 -6.54
C GLN A 395 5.46 -23.88 -7.18
N ASP A 396 4.44 -24.27 -7.93
CA ASP A 396 3.52 -23.35 -8.61
C ASP A 396 2.56 -22.62 -7.65
N LEU A 397 2.39 -23.13 -6.43
CA LEU A 397 1.50 -22.60 -5.41
C LEU A 397 2.24 -21.93 -4.24
N MET A 398 3.55 -21.79 -4.33
CA MET A 398 4.33 -21.11 -3.30
C MET A 398 3.82 -19.68 -3.11
N PRO A 399 3.68 -19.21 -1.84
CA PRO A 399 3.24 -17.84 -1.55
C PRO A 399 4.23 -16.74 -1.96
N ALA A 400 5.50 -17.11 -2.17
CA ALA A 400 6.54 -16.20 -2.64
C ALA A 400 6.44 -15.93 -4.14
N TYR A 401 7.03 -14.83 -4.60
CA TYR A 401 7.01 -14.49 -6.01
C TYR A 401 8.04 -15.31 -6.82
N PRO A 402 7.75 -15.67 -8.08
CA PRO A 402 8.66 -16.47 -8.91
C PRO A 402 10.08 -15.91 -8.97
N TRP A 403 10.25 -14.60 -9.13
CA TRP A 403 11.59 -13.99 -9.19
C TRP A 403 12.36 -14.06 -7.85
N GLU A 404 11.66 -14.02 -6.69
CA GLU A 404 12.32 -14.20 -5.38
C GLU A 404 12.78 -15.64 -5.19
N ILE A 405 12.01 -16.60 -5.71
CA ILE A 405 12.37 -18.03 -5.72
C ILE A 405 13.60 -18.28 -6.59
N GLU A 406 13.63 -17.69 -7.80
CA GLU A 406 14.76 -17.77 -8.71
C GLU A 406 16.03 -17.15 -8.12
N GLU A 407 15.92 -16.02 -7.45
CA GLU A 407 17.05 -15.38 -6.75
C GLU A 407 17.62 -16.28 -5.65
N ALA A 408 16.76 -16.85 -4.80
CA ALA A 408 17.20 -17.74 -3.73
C ALA A 408 17.87 -19.01 -4.26
N ALA A 409 17.29 -19.64 -5.29
CA ALA A 409 17.88 -20.81 -5.94
C ALA A 409 19.24 -20.47 -6.60
N GLY A 410 19.34 -19.30 -7.25
CA GLY A 410 20.60 -18.80 -7.83
C GLY A 410 21.69 -18.56 -6.78
N GLU A 411 21.34 -18.19 -5.56
CA GLU A 411 22.26 -18.03 -4.42
C GLU A 411 22.64 -19.38 -3.76
N GLY A 412 22.07 -20.50 -4.20
CA GLY A 412 22.41 -21.84 -3.73
C GLY A 412 21.45 -22.43 -2.69
N VAL A 413 20.27 -21.80 -2.50
CA VAL A 413 19.22 -22.37 -1.64
C VAL A 413 18.55 -23.55 -2.34
N ARG A 414 18.51 -24.70 -1.69
CA ARG A 414 17.78 -25.88 -2.16
C ARG A 414 16.31 -25.78 -1.77
N ILE A 415 15.40 -25.89 -2.73
CA ILE A 415 13.96 -25.76 -2.52
C ILE A 415 13.28 -27.11 -2.65
N LEU A 416 12.69 -27.62 -1.56
CA LEU A 416 11.91 -28.85 -1.50
C LEU A 416 10.43 -28.53 -1.32
N SER A 417 9.72 -28.33 -2.43
CA SER A 417 8.28 -28.14 -2.48
C SER A 417 7.51 -29.45 -2.32
N GLY A 418 6.22 -29.39 -1.95
CA GLY A 418 5.39 -30.57 -1.72
C GLY A 418 5.93 -31.48 -0.62
N THR A 419 6.50 -30.91 0.44
CA THR A 419 7.18 -31.61 1.50
C THR A 419 6.75 -31.07 2.87
N ALA A 420 6.36 -31.94 3.79
CA ALA A 420 6.01 -31.61 5.17
C ALA A 420 7.07 -32.12 6.14
N VAL A 421 7.25 -31.39 7.23
CA VAL A 421 8.00 -31.87 8.39
C VAL A 421 7.13 -32.85 9.17
N LYS A 422 7.60 -34.05 9.41
CA LYS A 422 6.92 -35.08 10.22
C LYS A 422 7.38 -35.02 11.67
N GLU A 423 8.70 -35.02 11.89
CA GLU A 423 9.29 -34.89 13.22
C GLU A 423 10.71 -34.32 13.18
N PHE A 424 11.21 -33.87 14.33
CA PHE A 424 12.58 -33.40 14.53
C PHE A 424 13.43 -34.52 15.13
N VAL A 425 14.57 -34.81 14.52
CA VAL A 425 15.43 -35.91 14.90
C VAL A 425 16.62 -35.41 15.71
N PHE A 426 16.70 -35.86 16.97
CA PHE A 426 17.80 -35.52 17.87
C PHE A 426 18.77 -36.71 17.98
N ARG A 427 20.07 -36.44 17.97
CA ARG A 427 21.14 -37.39 18.21
C ARG A 427 22.08 -36.79 19.25
N ASP A 428 22.37 -37.57 20.29
CA ASP A 428 23.21 -37.13 21.43
C ASP A 428 22.72 -35.80 22.09
N GLY A 429 21.41 -35.55 22.10
CA GLY A 429 20.80 -34.38 22.67
C GLY A 429 20.82 -33.12 21.78
N HIS A 430 21.34 -33.22 20.56
CA HIS A 430 21.42 -32.11 19.60
C HIS A 430 20.53 -32.39 18.38
N LEU A 431 19.99 -31.36 17.78
CA LEU A 431 19.28 -31.44 16.51
C LEU A 431 20.24 -31.95 15.43
N ALA A 432 19.87 -33.01 14.73
CA ALA A 432 20.71 -33.66 13.71
C ALA A 432 20.03 -33.71 12.34
N ALA A 433 18.70 -33.84 12.31
CA ALA A 433 17.93 -33.90 11.08
C ALA A 433 16.46 -33.54 11.31
N ILE A 434 15.74 -33.37 10.22
CA ILE A 434 14.27 -33.43 10.22
C ILE A 434 13.84 -34.69 9.46
N GLU A 435 12.87 -35.45 9.95
CA GLU A 435 12.14 -36.43 9.15
C GLU A 435 11.08 -35.69 8.33
N ALA A 436 11.22 -35.72 7.03
CA ALA A 436 10.34 -35.13 6.07
C ALA A 436 9.49 -36.17 5.33
N VAL A 437 8.33 -35.79 4.84
CA VAL A 437 7.40 -36.66 4.12
C VAL A 437 6.80 -35.91 2.92
N ARG A 438 6.54 -36.60 1.82
CA ARG A 438 5.90 -36.00 0.64
C ARG A 438 4.46 -35.67 0.91
N VAL A 439 4.03 -34.50 0.45
CA VAL A 439 2.65 -34.05 0.50
C VAL A 439 1.92 -34.45 -0.77
N GLU A 440 0.82 -35.18 -0.63
CA GLU A 440 -0.07 -35.56 -1.72
C GLU A 440 -1.00 -34.36 -2.06
N ARG A 441 -1.60 -33.76 -1.04
CA ARG A 441 -2.48 -32.59 -1.15
C ARG A 441 -2.58 -31.84 0.16
N ILE A 442 -2.98 -30.58 0.08
CA ILE A 442 -3.27 -29.72 1.24
C ILE A 442 -4.77 -29.71 1.47
N GLU A 443 -5.20 -29.98 2.69
CA GLU A 443 -6.59 -29.86 3.15
C GLU A 443 -6.67 -28.81 4.26
N PHE A 444 -7.90 -28.35 4.55
CA PHE A 444 -8.15 -27.44 5.64
C PHE A 444 -9.15 -28.09 6.62
N ASP A 445 -8.87 -27.98 7.90
CA ASP A 445 -9.80 -28.43 8.94
C ASP A 445 -11.00 -27.47 9.08
N ALA A 446 -11.97 -27.82 9.94
CA ALA A 446 -13.15 -27.02 10.23
C ALA A 446 -12.83 -25.62 10.80
N LYS A 447 -11.61 -25.39 11.27
CA LYS A 447 -11.11 -24.10 11.78
C LYS A 447 -10.24 -23.36 10.75
N GLY A 448 -10.16 -23.87 9.52
CA GLY A 448 -9.33 -23.29 8.45
C GLY A 448 -7.83 -23.50 8.61
N ARG A 449 -7.38 -24.43 9.47
CA ARG A 449 -5.96 -24.74 9.63
C ARG A 449 -5.52 -25.75 8.56
N ILE A 450 -4.31 -25.58 8.07
CA ILE A 450 -3.67 -26.47 7.07
C ILE A 450 -3.46 -27.85 7.70
N VAL A 451 -3.91 -28.88 6.99
CA VAL A 451 -3.70 -30.31 7.31
C VAL A 451 -3.16 -30.99 6.07
N PRO A 452 -1.83 -31.21 5.98
CA PRO A 452 -1.26 -31.89 4.83
C PRO A 452 -1.66 -33.37 4.81
N ARG A 453 -2.12 -33.87 3.66
CA ARG A 453 -2.22 -35.30 3.39
C ARG A 453 -0.92 -35.77 2.81
N THR A 454 -0.29 -36.72 3.47
CA THR A 454 1.04 -37.20 3.11
C THR A 454 0.99 -38.54 2.37
N VAL A 455 1.99 -38.80 1.55
CA VAL A 455 2.15 -40.08 0.84
C VAL A 455 2.79 -41.10 1.79
N PRO A 456 2.10 -42.19 2.16
CA PRO A 456 2.65 -43.21 3.05
C PRO A 456 3.92 -43.84 2.49
N GLY A 457 4.94 -44.05 3.34
CA GLY A 457 6.20 -44.66 2.96
C GLY A 457 7.13 -43.75 2.14
N SER A 458 6.86 -42.45 2.11
CA SER A 458 7.70 -41.46 1.42
C SER A 458 8.58 -40.63 2.38
N GLU A 459 8.77 -41.14 3.58
CA GLU A 459 9.59 -40.51 4.61
C GLU A 459 11.07 -40.50 4.21
N PHE A 460 11.77 -39.41 4.51
CA PHE A 460 13.20 -39.27 4.31
C PHE A 460 13.80 -38.24 5.28
N GLU A 461 15.06 -38.41 5.62
CA GLU A 461 15.78 -37.48 6.48
C GLU A 461 16.41 -36.32 5.68
N ILE A 462 16.37 -35.13 6.23
CA ILE A 462 17.10 -33.93 5.77
C ILE A 462 18.02 -33.52 6.92
N PRO A 463 19.36 -33.50 6.73
CA PRO A 463 20.27 -33.01 7.74
C PRO A 463 19.93 -31.59 8.19
N ALA A 464 19.95 -31.35 9.49
CA ALA A 464 19.66 -30.02 10.06
C ALA A 464 20.36 -29.84 11.40
N GLU A 465 21.27 -28.90 11.48
CA GLU A 465 21.86 -28.42 12.72
C GLU A 465 21.15 -27.18 13.25
N THR A 466 20.46 -26.47 12.34
CA THR A 466 19.60 -25.33 12.66
C THR A 466 18.30 -25.42 11.88
N VAL A 467 17.19 -25.16 12.53
CA VAL A 467 15.86 -25.04 11.93
C VAL A 467 15.34 -23.63 12.12
N ILE A 468 15.00 -22.95 11.02
CA ILE A 468 14.39 -21.62 11.02
C ILE A 468 12.93 -21.76 10.60
N GLN A 469 12.01 -21.40 11.48
CA GLN A 469 10.57 -21.56 11.25
C GLN A 469 9.96 -20.27 10.72
N ALA A 470 9.42 -20.32 9.51
CA ALA A 470 8.77 -19.22 8.81
C ALA A 470 7.33 -19.59 8.40
N VAL A 471 6.59 -20.23 9.31
CA VAL A 471 5.25 -20.80 9.08
C VAL A 471 4.11 -19.81 9.39
N GLY A 472 4.43 -18.56 9.54
CA GLY A 472 3.47 -17.47 9.76
C GLY A 472 3.69 -16.74 11.07
N SER A 473 2.91 -15.68 11.23
CA SER A 473 2.86 -14.87 12.46
C SER A 473 1.44 -14.39 12.71
N ARG A 474 1.18 -13.96 13.93
CA ARG A 474 -0.14 -13.49 14.38
C ARG A 474 0.01 -12.19 15.17
N PRO A 475 -1.06 -11.37 15.29
CA PRO A 475 -1.05 -10.23 16.17
C PRO A 475 -1.12 -10.65 17.64
N ALA A 476 -0.26 -10.06 18.47
CA ALA A 476 -0.34 -10.17 19.93
C ALA A 476 -1.32 -9.11 20.44
N LEU A 477 -2.57 -9.49 20.74
CA LEU A 477 -3.65 -8.59 21.16
C LEU A 477 -4.11 -8.83 22.60
N ASP A 478 -3.36 -9.57 23.39
CA ASP A 478 -3.69 -9.95 24.79
C ASP A 478 -3.81 -8.72 25.71
N PHE A 479 -3.27 -7.59 25.30
CA PHE A 479 -3.40 -6.31 25.99
C PHE A 479 -4.78 -5.64 25.84
N LEU A 480 -5.61 -6.10 24.90
CA LEU A 480 -6.94 -5.54 24.73
C LEU A 480 -7.84 -5.96 25.90
N PRO A 481 -8.66 -5.04 26.44
CA PRO A 481 -9.66 -5.40 27.44
C PRO A 481 -10.60 -6.48 26.92
N PRO A 482 -11.07 -7.41 27.79
CA PRO A 482 -11.95 -8.52 27.39
C PRO A 482 -13.29 -8.08 26.77
N ASP A 483 -13.73 -6.86 27.07
CA ASP A 483 -14.96 -6.24 26.55
C ASP A 483 -14.76 -5.45 25.26
N ALA A 484 -13.53 -5.44 24.72
CA ALA A 484 -13.22 -4.80 23.44
C ALA A 484 -13.77 -5.64 22.28
N VAL A 485 -14.65 -5.03 21.48
CA VAL A 485 -15.23 -5.64 20.30
C VAL A 485 -14.78 -4.89 19.05
N GLN A 486 -14.25 -5.61 18.09
CA GLN A 486 -13.85 -5.04 16.79
C GLN A 486 -15.07 -4.91 15.87
N ARG A 487 -15.38 -3.71 15.43
CA ARG A 487 -16.34 -3.44 14.37
C ARG A 487 -15.59 -3.04 13.09
N LYS A 488 -15.71 -3.84 12.05
CA LYS A 488 -15.11 -3.50 10.74
C LYS A 488 -15.73 -2.21 10.19
N VAL A 489 -14.88 -1.28 9.81
CA VAL A 489 -15.24 0.00 9.15
C VAL A 489 -14.99 -0.11 7.65
N ASP A 490 -13.83 -0.61 7.27
CA ASP A 490 -13.44 -0.89 5.89
C ASP A 490 -12.67 -2.22 5.83
N SER A 491 -13.34 -3.27 5.40
CA SER A 491 -12.73 -4.61 5.32
C SER A 491 -11.67 -4.70 4.22
N ALA A 492 -11.82 -3.93 3.14
CA ALA A 492 -10.86 -3.95 2.03
C ALA A 492 -9.53 -3.28 2.42
N ARG A 493 -9.55 -2.42 3.43
CA ARG A 493 -8.38 -1.68 3.93
C ARG A 493 -7.98 -2.05 5.34
N ASN A 494 -8.41 -3.20 5.85
CA ASN A 494 -8.07 -3.69 7.20
C ASN A 494 -8.24 -2.61 8.29
N LEU A 495 -9.37 -1.90 8.27
CA LEU A 495 -9.72 -0.87 9.25
C LEU A 495 -10.88 -1.35 10.12
N SER A 496 -10.66 -1.35 11.42
CA SER A 496 -11.68 -1.63 12.43
C SER A 496 -11.74 -0.51 13.47
N ARG A 497 -12.94 -0.25 13.99
CA ARG A 497 -13.16 0.57 15.18
C ARG A 497 -13.33 -0.35 16.38
N LEU A 498 -12.68 -0.03 17.49
CA LEU A 498 -12.89 -0.72 18.75
C LEU A 498 -14.11 -0.11 19.45
N LEU A 499 -15.03 -0.99 19.86
CA LEU A 499 -16.17 -0.66 20.71
C LEU A 499 -15.95 -1.37 22.03
N PHE A 500 -16.23 -0.68 23.12
CA PHE A 500 -16.12 -1.22 24.47
C PHE A 500 -17.53 -1.34 25.05
N THR A 501 -17.88 -2.51 25.55
CA THR A 501 -19.19 -2.76 26.16
C THR A 501 -19.25 -2.30 27.64
N GLY A 502 -18.07 -2.03 28.24
CA GLY A 502 -17.89 -1.44 29.55
C GLY A 502 -17.53 0.07 29.50
N LYS A 503 -17.40 0.70 30.69
CA LYS A 503 -17.09 2.14 30.81
C LYS A 503 -15.61 2.50 30.65
N GLN A 504 -14.79 1.65 30.04
CA GLN A 504 -13.32 1.75 30.18
C GLN A 504 -12.61 2.70 29.21
N THR A 505 -13.23 3.21 28.13
CA THR A 505 -12.55 4.18 27.27
C THR A 505 -13.36 5.43 27.05
N THR A 506 -12.70 6.57 27.30
CA THR A 506 -13.27 7.90 27.10
C THR A 506 -12.96 8.46 25.70
N ILE A 507 -12.05 7.80 24.94
CA ILE A 507 -11.59 8.26 23.62
C ILE A 507 -11.80 7.20 22.54
N PRO A 508 -12.16 7.60 21.30
CA PRO A 508 -12.29 6.69 20.18
C PRO A 508 -10.99 5.90 19.90
N ALA A 509 -11.13 4.60 19.70
CA ALA A 509 -10.02 3.71 19.38
C ALA A 509 -10.26 2.99 18.05
N TYR A 510 -9.20 2.88 17.25
CA TYR A 510 -9.20 2.26 15.93
C TYR A 510 -8.07 1.24 15.83
N MET A 511 -8.20 0.29 14.93
CA MET A 511 -7.16 -0.68 14.60
C MET A 511 -6.96 -0.74 13.08
N THR A 512 -5.72 -0.93 12.64
CA THR A 512 -5.40 -1.02 11.21
C THR A 512 -4.12 -1.82 10.95
N GLY A 513 -3.89 -2.20 9.70
CA GLY A 513 -2.73 -2.97 9.29
C GLY A 513 -2.84 -4.45 9.63
N ASP A 514 -1.70 -5.10 9.79
CA ASP A 514 -1.60 -6.55 9.96
C ASP A 514 -2.26 -7.07 11.24
N CYS A 515 -2.45 -6.23 12.25
CA CYS A 515 -3.19 -6.62 13.46
C CYS A 515 -4.70 -6.81 13.22
N VAL A 516 -5.22 -6.37 12.06
CA VAL A 516 -6.62 -6.56 11.65
C VAL A 516 -6.75 -7.57 10.53
N GLY A 517 -5.89 -7.49 9.52
CA GLY A 517 -5.98 -8.29 8.28
C GLY A 517 -5.07 -9.51 8.25
N GLY A 518 -4.20 -9.67 9.24
CA GLY A 518 -3.08 -10.62 9.20
C GLY A 518 -1.87 -10.08 8.43
N PRO A 519 -0.75 -10.81 8.40
CA PRO A 519 0.48 -10.40 7.74
C PRO A 519 0.27 -10.06 6.27
N GLY A 520 0.69 -8.87 5.86
CA GLY A 520 0.55 -8.33 4.51
C GLY A 520 1.85 -7.71 3.97
N THR A 521 1.70 -6.83 2.99
CA THR A 521 2.80 -6.09 2.40
C THR A 521 2.88 -4.67 2.96
N VAL A 522 4.06 -4.06 2.90
CA VAL A 522 4.25 -2.66 3.36
C VAL A 522 3.33 -1.68 2.63
N VAL A 523 3.08 -1.88 1.34
CA VAL A 523 2.19 -1.01 0.57
C VAL A 523 0.73 -1.15 1.00
N GLU A 524 0.27 -2.36 1.35
CA GLU A 524 -1.07 -2.61 1.89
C GLU A 524 -1.22 -2.04 3.30
N ALA A 525 -0.23 -2.28 4.16
CA ALA A 525 -0.19 -1.71 5.50
C ALA A 525 -0.20 -0.18 5.47
N SER A 526 0.58 0.44 4.57
CA SER A 526 0.60 1.90 4.38
C SER A 526 -0.75 2.43 3.91
N ALA A 527 -1.38 1.75 2.95
CA ALA A 527 -2.71 2.11 2.44
C ALA A 527 -3.77 2.04 3.55
N SER A 528 -3.73 0.99 4.38
CA SER A 528 -4.66 0.82 5.51
C SER A 528 -4.44 1.89 6.58
N GLY A 529 -3.19 2.21 6.92
CA GLY A 529 -2.84 3.28 7.86
C GLY A 529 -3.32 4.65 7.37
N ARG A 530 -3.10 4.95 6.09
CA ARG A 530 -3.61 6.17 5.47
C ARG A 530 -5.14 6.24 5.53
N ALA A 531 -5.84 5.16 5.22
CA ALA A 531 -7.30 5.10 5.29
C ALA A 531 -7.80 5.32 6.73
N ALA A 532 -7.14 4.73 7.73
CA ALA A 532 -7.44 4.94 9.14
C ALA A 532 -7.29 6.41 9.54
N ALA A 533 -6.20 7.06 9.12
CA ALA A 533 -5.97 8.48 9.37
C ALA A 533 -7.07 9.38 8.81
N LEU A 534 -7.49 9.13 7.57
CA LEU A 534 -8.59 9.88 6.93
C LEU A 534 -9.92 9.70 7.68
N ASN A 535 -10.22 8.49 8.14
CA ASN A 535 -11.42 8.20 8.93
C ASN A 535 -11.36 8.89 10.31
N ILE A 536 -10.25 8.77 11.03
CA ILE A 536 -10.05 9.42 12.34
C ILE A 536 -10.20 10.94 12.21
N TYR A 537 -9.53 11.54 11.22
CA TYR A 537 -9.64 12.98 11.01
C TYR A 537 -11.06 13.40 10.61
N GLY A 538 -11.73 12.61 9.77
CA GLY A 538 -13.13 12.82 9.40
C GLY A 538 -14.09 12.78 10.57
N ASP A 539 -13.86 11.87 11.54
CA ASP A 539 -14.67 11.75 12.76
C ASP A 539 -14.41 12.90 13.75
N LEU A 540 -13.14 13.33 13.89
CA LEU A 540 -12.76 14.41 14.83
C LEU A 540 -12.99 15.82 14.29
N CYS A 541 -12.86 16.05 12.98
CA CYS A 541 -12.84 17.36 12.35
C CYS A 541 -13.97 17.52 11.31
N VAL A 542 -15.20 17.18 11.69
CA VAL A 542 -16.38 17.15 10.78
C VAL A 542 -16.63 18.47 10.10
N GLU A 543 -16.47 19.60 10.80
CA GLU A 543 -16.76 20.93 10.25
C GLU A 543 -15.71 21.40 9.24
N GLU A 544 -14.44 21.08 9.44
CA GLU A 544 -13.36 21.33 8.47
C GLU A 544 -13.59 20.54 7.18
N VAL A 545 -13.97 19.26 7.31
CA VAL A 545 -14.26 18.39 6.16
C VAL A 545 -15.46 18.93 5.37
N LYS A 546 -16.51 19.44 6.04
CA LYS A 546 -17.68 20.02 5.37
C LYS A 546 -17.36 21.28 4.59
N LYS A 547 -16.38 22.08 5.04
CA LYS A 547 -15.96 23.34 4.40
C LYS A 547 -15.05 23.10 3.19
N ALA A 548 -14.48 21.90 3.04
CA ALA A 548 -13.63 21.57 1.90
C ALA A 548 -14.40 21.72 0.59
N ARG A 549 -13.94 22.60 -0.29
CA ARG A 549 -14.56 22.85 -1.60
C ARG A 549 -14.20 21.71 -2.54
N PHE A 550 -15.18 21.33 -3.35
CA PHE A 550 -15.01 20.33 -4.40
C PHE A 550 -14.41 21.01 -5.64
N HIS A 551 -13.18 20.67 -5.98
CA HIS A 551 -12.53 21.08 -7.21
C HIS A 551 -12.32 19.86 -8.11
N ASP A 552 -13.25 19.63 -9.02
CA ASP A 552 -13.30 18.43 -9.87
C ASP A 552 -12.54 18.56 -11.20
N ARG A 553 -11.57 19.47 -11.26
CA ARG A 553 -10.88 19.78 -12.52
C ARG A 553 -9.42 19.30 -12.53
N PHE A 554 -9.15 18.11 -12.03
CA PHE A 554 -7.82 17.52 -12.19
C PHE A 554 -7.59 17.11 -13.65
N ARG A 555 -6.83 17.90 -14.39
CA ARG A 555 -6.35 17.52 -15.71
C ARG A 555 -5.12 16.64 -15.55
N ARG A 556 -5.14 15.47 -16.21
CA ARG A 556 -4.03 14.52 -16.18
C ARG A 556 -2.83 15.08 -16.93
N LEU A 557 -1.61 14.78 -16.46
CA LEU A 557 -0.37 15.25 -17.06
C LEU A 557 -0.12 14.60 -18.43
N GLY A 558 0.31 15.42 -19.41
CA GLY A 558 0.78 14.95 -20.71
C GLY A 558 -0.30 14.53 -21.70
N GLU A 559 0.14 13.97 -22.81
CA GLU A 559 -0.69 13.42 -23.87
C GLU A 559 -0.58 11.89 -23.91
N PRO A 560 -1.62 11.17 -24.40
CA PRO A 560 -1.51 9.74 -24.61
C PRO A 560 -0.42 9.44 -25.65
N GLN A 561 0.38 8.42 -25.41
CA GLN A 561 1.38 7.95 -26.37
C GLN A 561 0.76 6.82 -27.20
N VAL A 562 0.47 7.11 -28.44
CA VAL A 562 -0.13 6.18 -29.40
C VAL A 562 0.92 5.57 -30.34
N GLU A 563 2.11 6.19 -30.43
CA GLU A 563 3.20 5.69 -31.29
C GLU A 563 3.85 4.45 -30.67
N ASP A 564 4.01 3.40 -31.46
CA ASP A 564 4.83 2.24 -31.13
C ASP A 564 6.21 2.39 -31.78
N ARG A 565 7.24 2.62 -30.96
CA ARG A 565 8.63 2.70 -31.42
C ARG A 565 9.34 1.38 -31.10
N PRO A 566 10.12 0.83 -32.03
CA PRO A 566 10.83 -0.43 -31.80
C PRO A 566 11.69 -0.44 -30.53
N GLU A 567 12.35 0.67 -30.22
CA GLU A 567 13.17 0.84 -29.01
C GLU A 567 12.37 0.80 -27.70
N TRP A 568 11.04 0.99 -27.74
CA TRP A 568 10.17 0.90 -26.57
C TRP A 568 9.75 -0.53 -26.23
N ARG A 569 10.01 -1.50 -27.12
CA ARG A 569 9.68 -2.91 -26.89
C ARG A 569 10.60 -3.58 -25.88
N ILE A 570 11.78 -3.02 -25.66
CA ILE A 570 12.80 -3.58 -24.75
C ILE A 570 12.61 -2.96 -23.37
N ARG A 571 12.12 -3.77 -22.41
CA ARG A 571 12.07 -3.41 -21.00
C ARG A 571 13.50 -3.22 -20.46
N ARG A 572 13.73 -2.15 -19.73
CA ARG A 572 14.99 -1.90 -19.03
C ARG A 572 14.90 -2.53 -17.64
N GLU A 573 15.81 -3.47 -17.36
CA GLU A 573 15.90 -4.07 -16.04
C GLU A 573 16.98 -3.35 -15.22
N PRO A 574 16.74 -3.11 -13.90
CA PRO A 574 17.79 -2.63 -13.03
C PRO A 574 18.95 -3.61 -12.98
N HIS A 575 20.17 -3.10 -13.02
CA HIS A 575 21.36 -3.96 -12.90
C HIS A 575 21.37 -4.67 -11.54
N ARG A 576 21.63 -5.97 -11.56
CA ARG A 576 21.81 -6.79 -10.35
C ARG A 576 23.23 -7.33 -10.29
N ILE A 577 23.80 -7.44 -9.09
CA ILE A 577 25.06 -8.15 -8.93
C ILE A 577 24.82 -9.65 -9.13
N PRO A 578 25.79 -10.39 -9.71
CA PRO A 578 25.64 -11.82 -9.95
C PRO A 578 25.34 -12.63 -8.67
N PRO A 579 24.57 -13.72 -8.74
CA PRO A 579 24.22 -14.52 -7.58
C PRO A 579 25.42 -15.02 -6.77
N GLU A 580 26.53 -15.38 -7.43
CA GLU A 580 27.76 -15.82 -6.75
C GLU A 580 28.43 -14.73 -5.92
N GLU A 581 28.29 -13.48 -6.31
CA GLU A 581 28.77 -12.32 -5.56
C GLU A 581 27.74 -11.91 -4.50
N SER A 582 26.45 -11.89 -4.88
CA SER A 582 25.36 -11.45 -4.00
C SER A 582 25.25 -12.31 -2.75
N ARG A 583 25.45 -13.63 -2.85
CA ARG A 583 25.39 -14.56 -1.70
C ARG A 583 26.49 -14.34 -0.65
N ARG A 584 27.49 -13.51 -0.93
CA ARG A 584 28.63 -13.23 -0.04
C ARG A 584 28.57 -11.84 0.58
N THR A 585 27.54 -11.06 0.31
CA THR A 585 27.46 -9.67 0.75
C THR A 585 26.10 -9.32 1.30
N PHE A 586 26.08 -8.43 2.29
CA PHE A 586 24.88 -7.75 2.77
C PHE A 586 24.64 -6.39 2.09
N THR A 587 25.52 -5.98 1.16
CA THR A 587 25.28 -4.77 0.36
C THR A 587 24.10 -4.96 -0.58
N GLU A 588 23.45 -3.87 -0.95
CA GLU A 588 22.27 -3.88 -1.82
C GLU A 588 22.56 -4.57 -3.16
N VAL A 589 21.84 -5.64 -3.45
CA VAL A 589 22.09 -6.50 -4.63
C VAL A 589 21.54 -5.93 -5.92
N GLN A 590 20.51 -5.07 -5.86
CA GLN A 590 19.95 -4.41 -7.03
C GLN A 590 20.41 -2.95 -7.09
N LYS A 591 20.98 -2.51 -8.21
CA LYS A 591 21.38 -1.12 -8.40
C LYS A 591 20.20 -0.28 -8.93
N ARG A 592 20.17 1.02 -8.59
CA ARG A 592 19.17 1.93 -9.17
C ARG A 592 19.47 2.16 -10.66
N TYR A 593 18.50 2.67 -11.38
CA TYR A 593 18.72 3.23 -12.72
C TYR A 593 19.61 4.47 -12.66
N ASP A 594 20.42 4.66 -13.71
CA ASP A 594 20.90 5.98 -14.08
C ASP A 594 19.77 6.81 -14.71
N GLU A 595 20.02 8.08 -14.97
CA GLU A 595 19.03 9.01 -15.49
C GLU A 595 18.53 8.59 -16.89
N ASP A 596 19.43 8.18 -17.76
CA ASP A 596 19.08 7.81 -19.15
C ASP A 596 18.24 6.53 -19.18
N CYS A 597 18.60 5.53 -18.38
CA CYS A 597 17.83 4.29 -18.25
C CYS A 597 16.44 4.55 -17.67
N ALA A 598 16.33 5.37 -16.63
CA ALA A 598 15.05 5.73 -16.03
C ALA A 598 14.15 6.49 -17.00
N ARG A 599 14.72 7.43 -17.78
CA ARG A 599 14.00 8.20 -18.79
C ARG A 599 13.50 7.29 -19.92
N ARG A 600 14.37 6.44 -20.49
CA ARG A 600 14.00 5.52 -21.58
C ARG A 600 12.95 4.50 -21.15
N GLU A 601 13.03 3.95 -19.95
CA GLU A 601 11.98 3.07 -19.43
C GLU A 601 10.67 3.82 -19.23
N SER A 602 10.72 5.08 -18.81
CA SER A 602 9.54 5.93 -18.64
C SER A 602 8.87 6.29 -19.98
N GLU A 603 9.62 6.38 -21.07
CA GLU A 603 9.12 6.62 -22.43
C GLU A 603 8.24 5.47 -22.95
N ARG A 604 8.39 4.26 -22.42
CA ARG A 604 7.56 3.09 -22.78
C ARG A 604 6.11 3.20 -22.26
N CYS A 605 5.84 4.08 -21.29
CA CYS A 605 4.51 4.19 -20.69
C CYS A 605 3.48 4.76 -21.69
N ALA A 606 2.46 3.98 -22.02
CA ALA A 606 1.39 4.35 -22.95
C ALA A 606 0.43 5.42 -22.42
N ARG A 607 0.55 5.83 -21.14
CA ARG A 607 -0.35 6.83 -20.53
C ARG A 607 -1.83 6.47 -20.66
N CYS A 608 -2.16 5.19 -20.49
CA CYS A 608 -3.53 4.66 -20.69
C CYS A 608 -4.61 5.37 -19.85
N ASN A 609 -4.23 6.07 -18.76
CA ASN A 609 -5.14 6.91 -17.98
C ASN A 609 -5.68 8.13 -18.74
N LEU A 610 -5.11 8.48 -19.91
CA LEU A 610 -5.56 9.63 -20.71
C LEU A 610 -6.59 9.25 -21.76
N TRP A 611 -6.73 7.97 -22.08
CA TRP A 611 -7.63 7.48 -23.14
C TRP A 611 -8.56 6.33 -22.68
N LEU A 612 -8.48 5.87 -21.43
CA LEU A 612 -9.48 5.07 -20.75
C LEU A 612 -10.50 5.97 -20.03
#